data_6e0e57788d27872c398b2d97ff6f8ba0
#
_entry.id   6e0e57788d27872c398b2d97ff6f8ba0
#
_cell.length_a   1.000
_cell.length_b   1.000
_cell.length_c   1.000
_cell.angle_alpha   90.00
_cell.angle_beta   90.00
_cell.angle_gamma   90.00
#
_symmetry.space_group_name_H-M   'P 1'
#
loop_
_entity.id
_entity.type
_entity.pdbx_description
1 polymer ?
#
loop_
_entity_poly.entity_id
_entity_poly.type
_entity_poly.pdbx_seq_one_letter_code
_entity_poly.pdbx_strand_id
1 'polypeptide(L)'
;IFFNFLSSMGFGVYSDKKADEAAENAKKKKAVGSEFYNTVAGIFGAGFMKTGATLYPCDVKTRDAYANMDVAGYNYGIKRYRHDLKKYSKRIILGSETFCADAYRFMQEAKRDKRIIGDFVWAAQDYLGEVGIGAWEYKDYAPRFDGGCGWVSAGSGRIDLTGKPLGEMAYIRVAFELEDLAIAVMPVDHTKDAHSPSAWKMTNAMESWSWNG
;
A
#
# COMPACT_ATOMS: atom_id res chain seq x y z
N ILE A 1 10.91 -3.78 0.48
CA ILE A 1 11.15 -4.72 -0.66
C ILE A 1 11.35 -3.94 -1.95
N PHE A 2 10.44 -3.06 -2.33
CA PHE A 2 10.56 -2.23 -3.54
C PHE A 2 11.78 -1.29 -3.50
N PHE A 3 12.07 -0.69 -2.37
CA PHE A 3 13.27 0.13 -2.16
C PHE A 3 14.56 -0.66 -2.36
N ASN A 4 14.60 -1.91 -1.91
CA ASN A 4 15.73 -2.78 -2.13
C ASN A 4 15.90 -3.15 -3.61
N PHE A 5 14.80 -3.24 -4.36
CA PHE A 5 14.83 -3.44 -5.81
C PHE A 5 15.43 -2.21 -6.52
N LEU A 6 14.97 -1.01 -6.20
CA LEU A 6 15.52 0.23 -6.78
C LEU A 6 16.98 0.44 -6.38
N SER A 7 17.35 0.11 -5.14
CA SER A 7 18.76 0.14 -4.70
C SER A 7 19.62 -0.83 -5.50
N SER A 8 19.10 -2.01 -5.84
CA SER A 8 19.81 -2.99 -6.67
C SER A 8 20.02 -2.54 -8.11
N MET A 9 19.18 -1.61 -8.59
CA MET A 9 19.30 -0.97 -9.91
C MET A 9 20.20 0.28 -9.90
N GLY A 10 20.89 0.57 -8.80
CA GLY A 10 21.78 1.72 -8.69
C GLY A 10 21.11 3.03 -8.28
N PHE A 11 19.81 3.03 -8.04
CA PHE A 11 19.11 4.15 -7.43
C PHE A 11 19.37 4.13 -5.93
N GLY A 12 20.37 4.86 -5.48
CA GLY A 12 21.01 4.83 -4.18
C GLY A 12 20.11 5.11 -2.97
N VAL A 13 19.32 4.12 -2.59
CA VAL A 13 18.52 4.11 -1.38
C VAL A 13 19.00 2.96 -0.52
N TYR A 14 19.66 3.27 0.59
CA TYR A 14 20.18 2.36 1.61
C TYR A 14 21.17 1.26 1.14
N SER A 15 22.46 1.53 1.22
CA SER A 15 23.47 0.49 1.37
C SER A 15 24.23 0.75 2.67
N ASP A 16 24.26 -0.23 3.56
CA ASP A 16 24.90 -0.12 4.88
C ASP A 16 26.40 0.22 4.80
N LYS A 17 27.08 -0.11 3.72
CA LYS A 17 28.47 0.32 3.46
C LYS A 17 28.64 1.77 3.01
N LYS A 18 27.56 2.45 2.64
CA LYS A 18 27.57 3.86 2.22
C LYS A 18 26.88 4.78 3.22
N ALA A 19 26.33 4.25 4.32
CA ALA A 19 25.72 5.07 5.36
C ALA A 19 26.77 5.95 6.04
N ASP A 20 27.94 5.42 6.32
CA ASP A 20 29.03 6.17 6.97
C ASP A 20 29.70 7.16 5.98
N GLU A 21 29.91 6.75 4.72
CA GLU A 21 30.41 7.65 3.66
C GLU A 21 29.34 8.65 3.20
N ALA A 22 28.04 8.30 3.30
CA ALA A 22 26.94 9.21 2.97
C ALA A 22 26.69 10.25 4.05
N ALA A 23 27.01 9.97 5.33
CA ALA A 23 26.97 10.97 6.39
C ALA A 23 27.97 12.10 6.15
N GLU A 24 29.14 11.81 5.61
CA GLU A 24 30.16 12.81 5.21
C GLU A 24 29.81 13.52 3.90
N ASN A 25 29.14 12.85 2.96
CA ASN A 25 28.72 13.40 1.67
C ASN A 25 27.25 13.84 1.60
N ALA A 26 26.49 13.75 2.69
CA ALA A 26 25.05 14.07 2.76
C ALA A 26 24.73 15.56 2.47
N LYS A 27 25.71 16.42 2.41
CA LYS A 27 25.54 17.83 1.99
C LYS A 27 25.20 18.01 0.49
N LYS A 28 25.19 16.96 -0.35
CA LYS A 28 25.03 17.11 -1.80
C LYS A 28 23.99 16.19 -2.49
N LYS A 29 23.34 15.27 -1.81
CA LYS A 29 22.27 14.45 -2.44
C LYS A 29 20.97 14.63 -1.67
N LYS A 30 19.97 15.22 -2.34
CA LYS A 30 18.61 15.31 -1.82
C LYS A 30 18.12 13.90 -1.52
N ALA A 31 17.78 13.61 -0.25
CA ALA A 31 17.19 12.33 0.11
C ALA A 31 15.88 12.16 -0.68
N VAL A 32 15.70 10.99 -1.29
CA VAL A 32 14.47 10.67 -1.98
C VAL A 32 13.46 10.30 -0.91
N GLY A 33 12.44 11.14 -0.71
CA GLY A 33 11.38 10.93 0.27
C GLY A 33 10.34 9.89 -0.17
N SER A 34 9.44 9.53 0.73
CA SER A 34 8.30 8.64 0.45
C SER A 34 7.44 9.13 -0.72
N GLU A 35 7.31 10.45 -0.88
CA GLU A 35 6.58 11.10 -1.98
C GLU A 35 7.00 10.64 -3.37
N PHE A 36 8.31 10.49 -3.60
CA PHE A 36 8.82 9.99 -4.88
C PHE A 36 8.29 8.59 -5.18
N TYR A 37 8.31 7.72 -4.19
CA TYR A 37 7.87 6.32 -4.36
C TYR A 37 6.36 6.22 -4.51
N ASN A 38 5.62 7.07 -3.81
CA ASN A 38 4.18 7.18 -3.95
C ASN A 38 3.80 7.67 -5.36
N THR A 39 4.53 8.64 -5.88
CA THR A 39 4.38 9.10 -7.28
C THR A 39 4.67 7.97 -8.27
N VAL A 40 5.76 7.23 -8.08
CA VAL A 40 6.10 6.08 -8.93
C VAL A 40 5.02 4.99 -8.87
N ALA A 41 4.51 4.68 -7.68
CA ALA A 41 3.40 3.74 -7.51
C ALA A 41 2.10 4.25 -8.16
N GLY A 42 1.84 5.54 -8.12
CA GLY A 42 0.71 6.17 -8.81
C GLY A 42 0.82 6.09 -10.33
N ILE A 43 2.01 6.30 -10.89
CA ILE A 43 2.23 6.29 -12.35
C ILE A 43 2.26 4.86 -12.92
N PHE A 44 3.03 3.95 -12.31
CA PHE A 44 3.23 2.58 -12.81
C PHE A 44 2.23 1.58 -12.24
N GLY A 45 1.44 2.01 -11.26
CA GLY A 45 0.47 1.18 -10.56
C GLY A 45 1.09 0.22 -9.54
N ALA A 46 0.25 -0.23 -8.61
CA ALA A 46 0.63 -1.18 -7.56
C ALA A 46 1.18 -2.52 -8.10
N GLY A 47 0.79 -2.89 -9.31
CA GLY A 47 1.23 -4.12 -9.96
C GLY A 47 2.71 -4.19 -10.24
N PHE A 48 3.34 -3.07 -10.56
CA PHE A 48 4.79 -2.97 -10.81
C PHE A 48 5.59 -3.26 -9.52
N MET A 49 5.23 -2.60 -8.42
CA MET A 49 5.88 -2.80 -7.12
C MET A 49 5.78 -4.27 -6.66
N LYS A 50 4.60 -4.87 -6.77
CA LYS A 50 4.34 -6.25 -6.37
C LYS A 50 5.16 -7.24 -7.20
N THR A 51 5.33 -6.98 -8.49
CA THR A 51 6.13 -7.83 -9.39
C THR A 51 7.63 -7.63 -9.14
N GLY A 52 8.08 -6.39 -8.99
CA GLY A 52 9.47 -6.08 -8.62
C GLY A 52 9.92 -6.77 -7.33
N ALA A 53 9.02 -6.88 -6.35
CA ALA A 53 9.31 -7.56 -5.08
C ALA A 53 9.67 -9.05 -5.23
N THR A 54 9.29 -9.71 -6.32
CA THR A 54 9.60 -11.14 -6.58
C THR A 54 10.98 -11.38 -7.19
N LEU A 55 11.65 -10.32 -7.61
CA LEU A 55 12.94 -10.45 -8.30
C LEU A 55 14.06 -10.91 -7.36
N TYR A 56 15.02 -11.66 -7.92
CA TYR A 56 16.15 -12.21 -7.18
C TYR A 56 16.94 -11.17 -6.34
N PRO A 57 17.22 -9.93 -6.83
CA PRO A 57 17.88 -8.92 -6.02
C PRO A 57 17.13 -8.56 -4.74
N CYS A 58 15.79 -8.57 -4.76
CA CYS A 58 14.98 -8.34 -3.56
C CYS A 58 15.13 -9.49 -2.55
N ASP A 59 15.20 -10.72 -3.04
CA ASP A 59 15.47 -11.88 -2.17
C ASP A 59 16.85 -11.78 -1.53
N VAL A 60 17.90 -11.54 -2.30
CA VAL A 60 19.27 -11.39 -1.78
C VAL A 60 19.38 -10.33 -0.69
N LYS A 61 18.69 -9.20 -0.87
CA LYS A 61 18.73 -8.07 0.09
C LYS A 61 17.91 -8.28 1.36
N THR A 62 16.98 -9.24 1.36
CA THR A 62 16.05 -9.42 2.48
C THR A 62 16.17 -10.78 3.17
N ARG A 63 16.73 -11.78 2.52
CA ARG A 63 16.73 -13.17 3.01
C ARG A 63 17.42 -13.35 4.37
N ASP A 64 18.54 -12.66 4.59
CA ASP A 64 19.31 -12.78 5.81
C ASP A 64 18.58 -12.09 6.99
N ALA A 65 17.96 -10.94 6.75
CA ALA A 65 17.10 -10.29 7.74
C ALA A 65 15.92 -11.18 8.10
N TYR A 66 15.21 -11.71 7.10
CA TYR A 66 14.07 -12.60 7.32
C TYR A 66 14.43 -13.93 7.96
N ALA A 67 15.66 -14.41 7.79
CA ALA A 67 16.14 -15.62 8.46
C ALA A 67 16.29 -15.46 9.97
N ASN A 68 16.45 -14.22 10.44
CA ASN A 68 16.58 -13.88 11.86
C ASN A 68 15.26 -13.41 12.50
N MET A 69 14.12 -13.54 11.79
CA MET A 69 12.80 -13.16 12.28
C MET A 69 11.92 -14.39 12.43
N ASP A 70 11.18 -14.47 13.53
CA ASP A 70 10.15 -15.49 13.73
C ASP A 70 9.01 -15.30 12.73
N VAL A 71 8.64 -14.05 12.45
CA VAL A 71 7.62 -13.67 11.48
C VAL A 71 8.18 -12.62 10.53
N ALA A 72 8.17 -12.90 9.25
CA ALA A 72 8.62 -11.99 8.21
C ALA A 72 7.48 -11.06 7.75
N GLY A 73 7.60 -9.76 8.03
CA GLY A 73 6.65 -8.73 7.58
C GLY A 73 6.93 -8.28 6.14
N TYR A 74 5.89 -8.24 5.32
CA TYR A 74 5.97 -7.84 3.91
C TYR A 74 5.10 -6.61 3.64
N ASN A 75 5.72 -5.49 3.27
CA ASN A 75 5.00 -4.34 2.77
C ASN A 75 4.74 -4.49 1.27
N TYR A 76 3.46 -4.48 0.88
CA TYR A 76 2.98 -4.54 -0.52
C TYR A 76 3.55 -5.70 -1.35
N GLY A 77 3.92 -6.79 -0.69
CA GLY A 77 4.65 -7.93 -1.27
C GLY A 77 3.80 -9.16 -1.59
N ILE A 78 2.50 -9.05 -1.76
CA ILE A 78 1.57 -10.19 -1.86
C ILE A 78 1.96 -11.22 -2.94
N LYS A 79 2.52 -10.80 -4.07
CA LYS A 79 2.97 -11.73 -5.12
C LYS A 79 4.18 -12.56 -4.67
N ARG A 80 4.93 -12.09 -3.68
CA ARG A 80 6.12 -12.76 -3.16
C ARG A 80 5.80 -13.90 -2.20
N TYR A 81 4.62 -13.91 -1.55
CA TYR A 81 4.27 -14.89 -0.54
C TYR A 81 4.48 -16.33 -1.02
N ARG A 82 3.84 -16.72 -2.11
CA ARG A 82 4.00 -18.08 -2.68
C ARG A 82 5.42 -18.39 -3.12
N HIS A 83 6.11 -17.40 -3.70
CA HIS A 83 7.49 -17.57 -4.15
C HIS A 83 8.41 -17.88 -2.97
N ASP A 84 8.31 -17.10 -1.89
CA ASP A 84 9.16 -17.26 -0.74
C ASP A 84 8.80 -18.49 0.09
N LEU A 85 7.51 -18.83 0.23
CA LEU A 85 7.08 -20.03 0.96
C LEU A 85 7.48 -21.35 0.28
N LYS A 86 7.69 -21.35 -1.03
CA LYS A 86 8.29 -22.49 -1.75
C LYS A 86 9.79 -22.61 -1.46
N LYS A 87 10.49 -21.50 -1.35
CA LYS A 87 11.93 -21.46 -1.15
C LYS A 87 12.32 -21.64 0.33
N TYR A 88 11.53 -21.06 1.23
CA TYR A 88 11.79 -21.00 2.66
C TYR A 88 10.69 -21.71 3.44
N SER A 89 10.82 -23.02 3.63
CA SER A 89 9.76 -23.90 4.16
C SER A 89 9.29 -23.55 5.57
N LYS A 90 10.14 -22.95 6.39
CA LYS A 90 9.84 -22.57 7.78
C LYS A 90 9.40 -21.11 7.96
N ARG A 91 9.38 -20.32 6.88
CA ARG A 91 9.03 -18.90 6.97
C ARG A 91 7.57 -18.71 7.29
N ILE A 92 7.29 -17.88 8.30
CA ILE A 92 5.96 -17.39 8.61
C ILE A 92 5.85 -15.97 8.04
N ILE A 93 4.75 -15.65 7.38
CA ILE A 93 4.54 -14.38 6.69
C ILE A 93 3.40 -13.60 7.33
N LEU A 94 3.62 -12.30 7.51
CA LEU A 94 2.63 -11.30 7.85
C LEU A 94 2.59 -10.24 6.75
N GLY A 95 1.42 -9.88 6.25
CA GLY A 95 1.22 -8.68 5.45
C GLY A 95 1.29 -7.47 6.37
N SER A 96 2.48 -6.88 6.54
CA SER A 96 2.67 -5.76 7.47
C SER A 96 2.16 -4.42 6.92
N GLU A 97 2.06 -4.32 5.60
CA GLU A 97 1.33 -3.27 4.90
C GLU A 97 0.83 -3.81 3.56
N THR A 98 -0.47 -3.68 3.29
CA THR A 98 -1.06 -4.13 2.03
C THR A 98 -2.00 -3.08 1.45
N PHE A 99 -2.15 -3.10 0.13
CA PHE A 99 -3.17 -2.29 -0.52
C PHE A 99 -4.56 -2.84 -0.23
N CYS A 100 -5.55 -1.97 -0.06
CA CYS A 100 -6.95 -2.36 0.08
C CYS A 100 -7.39 -3.33 -1.03
N ALA A 101 -7.04 -3.05 -2.26
CA ALA A 101 -7.37 -3.90 -3.42
C ALA A 101 -6.85 -5.35 -3.32
N ASP A 102 -5.88 -5.61 -2.46
CA ASP A 102 -5.29 -6.94 -2.28
C ASP A 102 -5.96 -7.76 -1.16
N ALA A 103 -6.88 -7.20 -0.38
CA ALA A 103 -7.46 -7.87 0.79
C ALA A 103 -8.10 -9.22 0.45
N TYR A 104 -8.93 -9.29 -0.58
CA TYR A 104 -9.52 -10.56 -1.03
C TYR A 104 -8.43 -11.57 -1.44
N ARG A 105 -7.46 -11.12 -2.22
CA ARG A 105 -6.35 -11.98 -2.64
C ARG A 105 -5.53 -12.48 -1.45
N PHE A 106 -5.29 -11.62 -0.46
CA PHE A 106 -4.62 -12.00 0.77
C PHE A 106 -5.35 -13.16 1.45
N MET A 107 -6.66 -13.04 1.65
CA MET A 107 -7.47 -14.10 2.25
C MET A 107 -7.39 -15.41 1.48
N GLN A 108 -7.38 -15.36 0.15
CA GLN A 108 -7.20 -16.57 -0.67
C GLN A 108 -5.81 -17.21 -0.49
N GLU A 109 -4.76 -16.42 -0.33
CA GLU A 109 -3.43 -16.93 -0.04
C GLU A 109 -3.33 -17.51 1.39
N ALA A 110 -3.90 -16.83 2.38
CA ALA A 110 -3.92 -17.31 3.78
C ALA A 110 -4.70 -18.62 3.96
N LYS A 111 -5.82 -18.79 3.25
CA LYS A 111 -6.57 -20.05 3.22
C LYS A 111 -5.78 -21.23 2.62
N ARG A 112 -4.89 -20.94 1.69
CA ARG A 112 -4.06 -21.96 1.03
C ARG A 112 -2.84 -22.37 1.83
N ASP A 113 -2.29 -21.46 2.60
CA ASP A 113 -1.05 -21.71 3.35
C ASP A 113 -1.12 -21.06 4.73
N LYS A 114 -1.21 -21.91 5.76
CA LYS A 114 -1.34 -21.49 7.17
C LYS A 114 -0.12 -20.73 7.70
N ARG A 115 0.96 -20.66 6.96
CA ARG A 115 2.13 -19.85 7.30
C ARG A 115 1.94 -18.35 6.98
N ILE A 116 0.85 -17.99 6.31
CA ILE A 116 0.41 -16.62 6.13
C ILE A 116 -0.58 -16.32 7.24
N ILE A 117 -0.16 -15.58 8.28
CA ILE A 117 -0.85 -15.52 9.56
C ILE A 117 -1.68 -14.27 9.79
N GLY A 118 -1.51 -13.24 9.00
CA GLY A 118 -2.26 -11.99 9.17
C GLY A 118 -1.93 -10.94 8.14
N ASP A 119 -2.73 -9.89 8.12
CA ASP A 119 -2.63 -8.77 7.21
C ASP A 119 -2.97 -7.45 7.90
N PHE A 120 -2.25 -6.40 7.55
CA PHE A 120 -2.53 -5.03 7.93
C PHE A 120 -2.74 -4.20 6.68
N VAL A 121 -4.00 -3.92 6.37
CA VAL A 121 -4.33 -3.06 5.22
C VAL A 121 -3.99 -1.61 5.54
N TRP A 122 -3.22 -0.95 4.71
CA TRP A 122 -2.91 0.46 4.84
C TRP A 122 -3.99 1.32 4.17
N ALA A 123 -4.74 2.14 4.91
CA ALA A 123 -4.70 2.23 6.36
C ALA A 123 -6.10 1.97 6.92
N ALA A 124 -6.20 1.54 8.18
CA ALA A 124 -7.50 1.33 8.82
C ALA A 124 -8.22 2.66 9.01
N GLN A 125 -7.67 3.56 9.82
CA GLN A 125 -8.17 4.92 10.01
C GLN A 125 -7.30 5.91 9.25
N ASP A 126 -7.92 6.93 8.68
CA ASP A 126 -7.19 8.01 8.04
C ASP A 126 -6.39 8.83 9.04
N TYR A 127 -5.37 9.54 8.56
CA TYR A 127 -4.43 10.24 9.43
C TYR A 127 -3.97 11.56 8.80
N LEU A 128 -3.45 12.45 9.63
CA LEU A 128 -2.84 13.70 9.19
C LEU A 128 -1.42 13.42 8.66
N GLY A 129 -1.08 14.04 7.58
CA GLY A 129 0.21 13.85 6.88
C GLY A 129 0.08 12.97 5.64
N GLU A 130 1.15 12.83 4.89
CA GLU A 130 1.19 12.19 3.55
C GLU A 130 0.01 12.63 2.65
N VAL A 131 -0.27 13.92 2.69
CA VAL A 131 -1.49 14.54 2.21
C VAL A 131 -1.83 14.13 0.79
N GLY A 132 -3.01 13.55 0.62
CA GLY A 132 -3.54 13.15 -0.67
C GLY A 132 -2.96 11.83 -1.24
N ILE A 133 -2.16 11.07 -0.50
CA ILE A 133 -1.55 9.82 -0.99
C ILE A 133 -2.61 8.81 -1.47
N GLY A 134 -3.71 8.70 -0.73
CA GLY A 134 -4.84 7.83 -1.02
C GLY A 134 -6.00 8.52 -1.69
N ALA A 135 -5.86 9.78 -2.10
CA ALA A 135 -6.96 10.53 -2.65
C ALA A 135 -7.47 9.91 -3.95
N TRP A 136 -8.75 9.65 -3.98
CA TRP A 136 -9.51 9.25 -5.16
C TRP A 136 -10.50 10.36 -5.47
N GLU A 137 -9.99 11.44 -6.06
CA GLU A 137 -10.75 12.66 -6.29
C GLU A 137 -11.14 12.81 -7.75
N TYR A 138 -12.18 13.60 -7.96
CA TYR A 138 -12.60 13.97 -9.29
C TYR A 138 -11.52 14.85 -9.95
N LYS A 139 -11.45 14.78 -11.26
CA LYS A 139 -10.33 15.31 -12.05
C LYS A 139 -9.99 16.77 -11.76
N ASP A 140 -11.01 17.59 -11.50
CA ASP A 140 -10.85 19.05 -11.40
C ASP A 140 -10.17 19.51 -10.11
N TYR A 141 -10.17 18.68 -9.08
CA TYR A 141 -9.52 18.96 -7.80
C TYR A 141 -8.75 17.80 -7.22
N ALA A 142 -8.31 16.90 -8.11
CA ALA A 142 -7.42 15.82 -7.70
C ALA A 142 -6.17 16.40 -7.06
N PRO A 143 -5.86 16.08 -5.80
CA PRO A 143 -4.68 16.59 -5.15
C PRO A 143 -3.42 16.04 -5.82
N ARG A 144 -2.39 16.85 -5.81
CA ARG A 144 -1.03 16.38 -6.04
C ARG A 144 -0.43 16.03 -4.69
N PHE A 145 0.65 15.26 -4.67
CA PHE A 145 1.37 14.92 -3.43
C PHE A 145 2.01 16.14 -2.75
N ASP A 146 1.88 17.32 -3.28
CA ASP A 146 2.23 18.60 -2.67
C ASP A 146 1.15 19.15 -1.74
N GLY A 147 0.10 18.37 -1.53
CA GLY A 147 -0.93 18.66 -0.56
C GLY A 147 -2.17 19.33 -1.10
N GLY A 148 -2.28 19.68 -2.36
CA GLY A 148 -3.47 20.28 -2.97
C GLY A 148 -4.26 21.24 -2.05
N CYS A 149 -4.97 22.18 -2.58
CA CYS A 149 -5.75 23.11 -1.76
C CYS A 149 -6.84 22.36 -0.98
N GLY A 150 -6.84 22.51 0.35
CA GLY A 150 -7.90 21.96 1.22
C GLY A 150 -7.63 20.54 1.77
N TRP A 151 -6.62 19.85 1.31
CA TRP A 151 -6.25 18.54 1.85
C TRP A 151 -5.36 18.67 3.09
N VAL A 152 -5.68 17.90 4.13
CA VAL A 152 -4.91 17.83 5.38
C VAL A 152 -4.60 16.40 5.80
N SER A 153 -5.30 15.41 5.24
CA SER A 153 -5.17 13.99 5.55
C SER A 153 -4.60 13.19 4.38
N ALA A 154 -4.18 11.97 4.67
CA ALA A 154 -3.68 11.05 3.67
C ALA A 154 -4.73 10.63 2.64
N GLY A 155 -6.00 10.50 3.05
CA GLY A 155 -7.08 10.00 2.22
C GLY A 155 -7.01 8.48 1.96
N SER A 156 -6.16 7.76 2.68
CA SER A 156 -5.94 6.31 2.51
C SER A 156 -6.67 5.45 3.53
N GLY A 157 -7.37 6.06 4.49
CA GLY A 157 -8.13 5.34 5.52
C GLY A 157 -9.35 4.61 4.96
N ARG A 158 -9.68 3.50 5.61
CA ARG A 158 -10.97 2.80 5.44
C ARG A 158 -12.05 3.41 6.31
N ILE A 159 -11.62 4.09 7.34
CA ILE A 159 -12.41 4.92 8.24
C ILE A 159 -11.83 6.34 8.14
N ASP A 160 -12.67 7.33 7.99
CA ASP A 160 -12.23 8.72 7.92
C ASP A 160 -11.77 9.28 9.29
N LEU A 161 -11.28 10.52 9.31
CA LEU A 161 -10.83 11.18 10.55
C LEU A 161 -11.93 11.35 11.60
N THR A 162 -13.20 11.29 11.20
CA THR A 162 -14.35 11.41 12.10
C THR A 162 -14.86 10.08 12.63
N GLY A 163 -14.27 8.96 12.17
CA GLY A 163 -14.68 7.61 12.54
C GLY A 163 -15.76 7.02 11.62
N LYS A 164 -16.09 7.67 10.50
CA LYS A 164 -17.09 7.18 9.55
C LYS A 164 -16.48 6.11 8.64
N PRO A 165 -17.07 4.90 8.53
CA PRO A 165 -16.66 3.90 7.56
C PRO A 165 -16.86 4.39 6.12
N LEU A 166 -15.87 4.14 5.28
CA LEU A 166 -15.91 4.42 3.85
C LEU A 166 -16.27 3.14 3.07
N GLY A 167 -16.63 3.27 1.80
CA GLY A 167 -17.07 2.13 0.99
C GLY A 167 -16.07 0.98 0.87
N GLU A 168 -14.80 1.28 1.01
CA GLU A 168 -13.77 0.25 1.03
C GLU A 168 -13.75 -0.58 2.32
N MET A 169 -14.30 -0.06 3.42
CA MET A 169 -14.52 -0.86 4.62
C MET A 169 -15.54 -1.98 4.33
N ALA A 170 -16.58 -1.71 3.55
CA ALA A 170 -17.52 -2.72 3.09
C ALA A 170 -16.80 -3.84 2.34
N TYR A 171 -15.93 -3.49 1.40
CA TYR A 171 -15.11 -4.46 0.67
C TYR A 171 -14.22 -5.28 1.61
N ILE A 172 -13.56 -4.65 2.58
CA ILE A 172 -12.68 -5.33 3.55
C ILE A 172 -13.49 -6.33 4.39
N ARG A 173 -14.66 -5.94 4.91
CA ARG A 173 -15.52 -6.84 5.72
C ARG A 173 -15.90 -8.09 4.94
N VAL A 174 -16.31 -7.94 3.69
CA VAL A 174 -16.63 -9.10 2.83
C VAL A 174 -15.39 -9.89 2.45
N ALA A 175 -14.29 -9.22 2.09
CA ALA A 175 -13.04 -9.89 1.72
C ALA A 175 -12.45 -10.74 2.85
N PHE A 176 -12.62 -10.32 4.11
CA PHE A 176 -12.20 -11.05 5.30
C PHE A 176 -13.30 -11.95 5.90
N GLU A 177 -14.42 -12.10 5.19
CA GLU A 177 -15.53 -12.98 5.60
C GLU A 177 -16.16 -12.61 6.95
N LEU A 178 -16.15 -11.32 7.28
CA LEU A 178 -16.83 -10.76 8.44
C LEU A 178 -18.30 -10.48 8.13
N GLU A 179 -18.65 -10.33 6.87
CA GLU A 179 -19.99 -10.17 6.35
C GLU A 179 -20.14 -10.94 5.02
N ASP A 180 -21.33 -11.45 4.75
CA ASP A 180 -21.62 -12.17 3.51
C ASP A 180 -21.80 -11.22 2.33
N LEU A 181 -22.36 -10.03 2.56
CA LEU A 181 -22.68 -9.05 1.54
C LEU A 181 -22.63 -7.65 2.14
N ALA A 182 -22.03 -6.72 1.39
CA ALA A 182 -22.12 -5.29 1.66
C ALA A 182 -22.40 -4.53 0.36
N ILE A 183 -23.09 -3.40 0.46
CA ILE A 183 -23.42 -2.55 -0.69
C ILE A 183 -22.86 -1.16 -0.44
N ALA A 184 -22.05 -0.68 -1.37
CA ALA A 184 -21.62 0.71 -1.42
C ALA A 184 -21.94 1.29 -2.80
N VAL A 185 -22.41 2.52 -2.84
CA VAL A 185 -22.86 3.18 -4.06
C VAL A 185 -22.06 4.44 -4.35
N MET A 186 -21.79 4.68 -5.63
CA MET A 186 -21.22 5.96 -6.07
C MET A 186 -22.30 7.03 -6.02
N PRO A 187 -21.98 8.26 -5.57
CA PRO A 187 -22.90 9.39 -5.69
C PRO A 187 -23.37 9.54 -7.14
N VAL A 188 -24.68 9.69 -7.34
CA VAL A 188 -25.30 9.69 -8.68
C VAL A 188 -24.72 10.80 -9.55
N ASP A 189 -24.48 11.97 -8.97
CA ASP A 189 -23.98 13.15 -9.67
C ASP A 189 -22.55 12.96 -10.20
N HIS A 190 -21.81 11.99 -9.65
CA HIS A 190 -20.40 11.75 -9.95
C HIS A 190 -20.11 10.42 -10.67
N THR A 191 -21.13 9.67 -11.06
CA THR A 191 -20.96 8.35 -11.67
C THR A 191 -20.17 8.33 -12.99
N LYS A 192 -20.11 9.47 -13.67
CA LYS A 192 -19.40 9.64 -14.94
C LYS A 192 -18.10 10.43 -14.84
N ASP A 193 -17.78 10.93 -13.65
CA ASP A 193 -16.64 11.80 -13.47
C ASP A 193 -15.35 10.98 -13.46
N ALA A 194 -14.30 11.55 -14.06
CA ALA A 194 -12.98 10.96 -14.01
C ALA A 194 -12.37 11.14 -12.62
N HIS A 195 -11.68 10.12 -12.16
CA HIS A 195 -10.99 10.09 -10.88
C HIS A 195 -9.48 10.17 -11.04
N SER A 196 -8.79 10.68 -10.03
CA SER A 196 -7.35 10.56 -9.93
C SER A 196 -6.96 9.12 -9.58
N PRO A 197 -5.86 8.58 -10.14
CA PRO A 197 -5.40 7.26 -9.76
C PRO A 197 -4.82 7.26 -8.35
N SER A 198 -5.17 6.23 -7.57
CA SER A 198 -4.52 5.96 -6.29
C SER A 198 -4.30 4.47 -6.10
N ALA A 199 -3.15 4.10 -5.55
CA ALA A 199 -2.85 2.71 -5.21
C ALA A 199 -3.44 2.32 -3.85
N TRP A 200 -3.74 3.29 -2.99
CA TRP A 200 -4.21 3.10 -1.62
C TRP A 200 -5.71 3.21 -1.45
N LYS A 201 -6.42 3.73 -2.43
CA LYS A 201 -7.86 3.86 -2.42
C LYS A 201 -8.46 3.32 -3.72
N MET A 202 -9.58 2.62 -3.62
CA MET A 202 -10.20 1.94 -4.76
C MET A 202 -11.40 2.70 -5.32
N THR A 203 -12.12 3.44 -4.45
CA THR A 203 -13.40 4.01 -4.80
C THR A 203 -13.80 5.14 -3.86
N ASN A 204 -14.68 6.01 -4.31
CA ASN A 204 -15.44 6.96 -3.49
C ASN A 204 -16.85 6.47 -3.17
N ALA A 205 -17.18 5.20 -3.44
CA ALA A 205 -18.45 4.63 -3.05
C ALA A 205 -18.69 4.74 -1.53
N MET A 206 -19.94 4.85 -1.12
CA MET A 206 -20.36 5.05 0.26
C MET A 206 -21.42 4.00 0.63
N GLU A 207 -21.38 3.52 1.86
CA GLU A 207 -22.46 2.71 2.45
C GLU A 207 -23.59 3.62 2.99
N SER A 208 -24.10 4.49 2.15
CA SER A 208 -25.14 5.46 2.56
C SER A 208 -26.02 5.83 1.38
N TRP A 209 -27.30 6.05 1.67
CA TRP A 209 -28.27 6.60 0.73
C TRP A 209 -28.23 8.13 0.68
N SER A 210 -27.67 8.74 1.72
CA SER A 210 -27.61 10.20 1.86
C SER A 210 -26.20 10.66 1.50
N TRP A 211 -26.02 11.00 0.25
CA TRP A 211 -24.77 11.57 -0.28
C TRP A 211 -24.89 13.06 -0.66
N ASN A 212 -25.97 13.69 -0.32
CA ASN A 212 -26.07 15.13 -0.33
C ASN A 212 -25.57 15.64 1.02
N GLY A 213 -24.32 16.02 1.05
CA GLY A 213 -23.72 16.71 2.16
C GLY A 213 -24.08 18.18 2.16
#